data_ceee7ec5ee11ba511fbd5e2e0b8b41bc
#
_entry.id   ceee7ec5ee11ba511fbd5e2e0b8b41bc
#
_cell.length_a   1.000
_cell.length_b   1.000
_cell.length_c   1.000
_cell.angle_alpha   90.00
_cell.angle_beta   90.00
_cell.angle_gamma   90.00
#
_symmetry.space_group_name_H-M   'P 1'
#
loop_
_entity.id
_entity.type
_entity.pdbx_description
1 polymer ?
#
loop_
_entity_poly.entity_id
_entity_poly.type
_entity_poly.pdbx_seq_one_letter_code
_entity_poly.pdbx_strand_id
1 'polypeptide(L)' 'PKSIEKLEATKDSLEILISASDFYNNENLIIQKTLQDLSDLQTKLDMIYKRWEELENLK' A
#
# COMPACT_ATOMS: atom_id res chain seq x y z
N PRO A 1 -14.95 -6.08 1.03
CA PRO A 1 -14.95 -5.37 2.31
C PRO A 1 -14.36 -3.96 2.19
N LYS A 2 -14.90 -3.06 2.95
CA LYS A 2 -14.50 -1.67 2.91
C LYS A 2 -13.05 -1.43 3.32
N SER A 3 -12.51 -2.29 4.18
CA SER A 3 -11.12 -2.16 4.63
C SER A 3 -10.13 -2.29 3.48
N ILE A 4 -10.36 -3.25 2.61
CA ILE A 4 -9.48 -3.46 1.45
C ILE A 4 -9.59 -2.30 0.49
N GLU A 5 -10.81 -1.82 0.24
CA GLU A 5 -11.02 -0.68 -0.65
C GLU A 5 -10.25 0.56 -0.16
N LYS A 6 -10.29 0.81 1.16
CA LYS A 6 -9.56 1.93 1.73
C LYS A 6 -8.06 1.77 1.60
N LEU A 7 -7.55 0.56 1.87
CA LEU A 7 -6.12 0.29 1.77
C LEU A 7 -5.64 0.42 0.32
N GLU A 8 -6.41 -0.10 -0.62
CA GLU A 8 -6.07 0.01 -2.04
C GLU A 8 -6.11 1.46 -2.52
N ALA A 9 -7.11 2.22 -2.07
CA ALA A 9 -7.20 3.63 -2.42
C ALA A 9 -5.99 4.41 -1.88
N THR A 10 -5.59 4.14 -0.65
CA THR A 10 -4.42 4.78 -0.06
C THR A 10 -3.14 4.38 -0.81
N LYS A 11 -3.03 3.11 -1.15
CA LYS A 11 -1.89 2.62 -1.93
C LYS A 11 -1.82 3.32 -3.28
N ASP A 12 -2.94 3.42 -3.98
CA ASP A 12 -3.00 4.09 -5.27
C ASP A 12 -2.59 5.55 -5.15
N SER A 13 -3.07 6.23 -4.12
CA SER A 13 -2.70 7.63 -3.87
C SER A 13 -1.20 7.77 -3.67
N LEU A 14 -0.59 6.86 -2.91
CA LEU A 14 0.86 6.88 -2.70
C LEU A 14 1.63 6.59 -3.99
N GLU A 15 1.14 5.66 -4.80
CA GLU A 15 1.77 5.34 -6.07
C GLU A 15 1.74 6.54 -7.03
N ILE A 16 0.61 7.24 -7.07
CA ILE A 16 0.48 8.45 -7.89
C ILE A 16 1.47 9.52 -7.40
N LEU A 17 1.58 9.67 -6.09
CA LEU A 17 2.50 10.64 -5.50
C LEU A 17 3.95 10.30 -5.87
N ILE A 18 4.32 9.04 -5.78
CA ILE A 18 5.67 8.58 -6.09
C ILE A 18 5.99 8.76 -7.58
N SER A 19 5.01 8.55 -8.44
CA SER A 19 5.22 8.68 -9.89
C SER A 19 5.26 10.14 -10.35
N ALA A 20 4.88 11.09 -9.49
CA ALA A 20 4.97 12.50 -9.82
C ALA A 20 6.45 12.90 -9.98
N SER A 21 6.75 13.68 -11.00
CA SER A 21 8.12 14.06 -11.32
C SER A 21 8.81 14.84 -10.18
N ASP A 22 8.02 15.50 -9.36
CA ASP A 22 8.54 16.33 -8.27
C ASP A 22 8.75 15.56 -6.96
N PHE A 23 8.31 14.32 -6.90
CA PHE A 23 8.39 13.54 -5.65
C PHE A 23 9.83 13.44 -5.15
N TYR A 24 10.76 13.12 -6.02
CA TYR A 24 12.16 12.90 -5.64
C TYR A 24 12.92 14.19 -5.40
N ASN A 25 12.28 15.33 -5.62
CA ASN A 25 12.84 16.64 -5.25
C ASN A 25 12.57 16.98 -3.78
N ASN A 26 11.76 16.19 -3.11
CA ASN A 26 11.50 16.37 -1.68
C ASN A 26 12.69 15.93 -0.85
N GLU A 27 12.66 16.28 0.45
CA GLU A 27 13.68 15.84 1.38
C GLU A 27 13.73 14.32 1.47
N ASN A 28 14.91 13.78 1.65
CA ASN A 28 15.09 12.32 1.74
C ASN A 28 14.19 11.70 2.81
N LEU A 29 13.99 12.40 3.92
CA LEU A 29 13.16 11.89 5.01
C LEU A 29 11.72 11.65 4.54
N ILE A 30 11.18 12.61 3.76
CA ILE A 30 9.82 12.49 3.23
C ILE A 30 9.74 11.34 2.24
N ILE A 31 10.74 11.21 1.39
CA ILE A 31 10.79 10.13 0.38
C ILE A 31 10.82 8.77 1.08
N GLN A 32 11.71 8.60 2.06
CA GLN A 32 11.84 7.35 2.78
C GLN A 32 10.56 6.99 3.53
N LYS A 33 9.93 7.98 4.16
CA LYS A 33 8.69 7.74 4.91
C LYS A 33 7.56 7.30 3.96
N THR A 34 7.42 7.96 2.82
CA THR A 34 6.38 7.60 1.85
C THR A 34 6.58 6.19 1.32
N LEU A 35 7.82 5.84 0.98
CA LEU A 35 8.13 4.50 0.50
C LEU A 35 7.90 3.45 1.59
N GLN A 36 8.20 3.78 2.84
CA GLN A 36 7.95 2.87 3.95
C GLN A 36 6.45 2.66 4.15
N ASP A 37 5.67 3.73 4.07
CA ASP A 37 4.21 3.63 4.19
C ASP A 37 3.63 2.75 3.09
N LEU A 38 4.12 2.89 1.87
CA LEU A 38 3.67 2.05 0.75
C LEU A 38 4.01 0.58 1.00
N SER A 39 5.22 0.32 1.48
CA SER A 39 5.66 -1.04 1.80
C SER A 39 4.78 -1.65 2.88
N ASP A 40 4.46 -0.89 3.92
CA ASP A 40 3.61 -1.35 5.01
C ASP A 40 2.20 -1.67 4.51
N LEU A 41 1.65 -0.82 3.65
CA LEU A 41 0.34 -1.06 3.06
C LEU A 41 0.33 -2.32 2.21
N GLN A 42 1.35 -2.52 1.41
CA GLN A 42 1.48 -3.70 0.57
C GLN A 42 1.52 -4.96 1.43
N THR A 43 2.27 -4.93 2.52
CA THR A 43 2.36 -6.05 3.45
C THR A 43 1.00 -6.36 4.06
N LYS A 44 0.27 -5.32 4.47
CA LYS A 44 -1.08 -5.51 5.05
C LYS A 44 -2.04 -6.12 4.04
N LEU A 45 -2.01 -5.64 2.81
CA LEU A 45 -2.85 -6.19 1.75
C LEU A 45 -2.52 -7.65 1.47
N ASP A 46 -1.25 -7.97 1.39
CA ASP A 46 -0.81 -9.34 1.16
C ASP A 46 -1.30 -10.28 2.26
N MET A 47 -1.24 -9.83 3.51
CA MET A 47 -1.73 -10.63 4.63
C MET A 47 -3.23 -10.86 4.55
N ILE A 48 -3.98 -9.83 4.16
CA ILE A 48 -5.44 -9.95 4.04
C ILE A 48 -5.81 -10.91 2.92
N TYR A 49 -5.17 -10.81 1.77
CA TYR A 49 -5.43 -11.69 0.64
C TYR A 49 -5.04 -13.13 0.96
N LYS A 50 -3.93 -13.32 1.64
CA LYS A 50 -3.50 -14.65 2.06
C LYS A 50 -4.51 -15.30 2.99
N ARG A 51 -5.06 -14.50 3.91
CA ARG A 51 -6.08 -14.99 4.84
C ARG A 51 -7.35 -15.40 4.10
N TRP A 52 -7.72 -14.65 3.08
CA TRP A 52 -8.89 -14.97 2.27
C TRP A 52 -8.69 -16.31 1.54
N GLU A 53 -7.52 -16.53 0.98
CA GLU A 53 -7.20 -17.80 0.32
C GLU A 53 -7.34 -18.97 1.29
N GLU A 54 -6.84 -18.81 2.49
CA GLU A 54 -6.95 -19.85 3.51
C GLU A 54 -8.40 -20.15 3.85
N LEU A 55 -9.23 -19.11 3.98
CA LEU A 55 -10.64 -19.28 4.27
C LEU A 55 -11.38 -19.98 3.13
N GLU A 56 -11.05 -19.66 1.90
CA GLU A 56 -11.66 -20.32 0.75
C GLU A 56 -11.25 -21.77 0.65
N ASN A 57 -10.02 -22.09 0.98
CA ASN A 57 -9.53 -23.47 0.95
C ASN A 57 -10.17 -24.33 2.03
N LEU A 58 -10.71 -23.73 3.08
CA LEU A 58 -11.39 -24.47 4.14
C LEU A 58 -12.83 -24.84 3.79
N LYS A 59 -13.38 -24.30 2.75
CA LYS A 59 -14.70 -24.68 2.28
C LYS A 59 -14.59 -26.01 1.51
#